data_66afffe021f07d5a37d0d3bba26724dc
#
_entry.id   66afffe021f07d5a37d0d3bba26724dc
#
_cell.length_a   1.000
_cell.length_b   1.000
_cell.length_c   1.000
_cell.angle_alpha   90.00
_cell.angle_beta   90.00
_cell.angle_gamma   90.00
#
_symmetry.space_group_name_H-M   'P 1'
#
loop_
_entity.id
_entity.type
_entity.pdbx_description
1 polymer ?
#
loop_
_entity_poly.entity_id
_entity_poly.type
_entity_poly.pdbx_seq_one_letter_code
_entity_poly.pdbx_strand_id
1 'polypeptide(L)'
;IIEALSGAPFDVRFISFDDILANPEILKDLDVIINVGDGDTAHTGGGIWENPAISAAIREFVYNGGGFIGVGEPSGHQFQGHYLQLADMLGVEKETGFTLNYDKYNWEEHPDHFILADTTKPVDFGEGKKNIFAYEDTEILVQREKEVQMAVHEFGKGRCVYISGLPYSFENSRILYRSILWSTHGEKDLHQWFSSNFNVEVHAYVKNGRFCVVNNTYARQKTVVYRGDGSSFPLEMEANEIKWYNI
;
A
#
# COMPACT_ATOMS: atom_id res chain seq x y z
N ILE A 1 -7.59 3.88 4.55
CA ILE A 1 -7.31 3.25 3.24
C ILE A 1 -8.39 3.62 2.22
N ILE A 2 -9.66 3.33 2.47
CA ILE A 2 -10.76 3.59 1.50
C ILE A 2 -10.78 5.05 1.07
N GLU A 3 -10.72 5.98 2.02
CA GLU A 3 -10.70 7.42 1.74
C GLU A 3 -9.45 7.83 0.94
N ALA A 4 -8.30 7.23 1.25
CA ALA A 4 -7.06 7.46 0.52
C ALA A 4 -7.11 6.99 -0.95
N LEU A 5 -7.96 6.00 -1.27
CA LEU A 5 -8.11 5.45 -2.60
C LEU A 5 -9.29 6.04 -3.39
N SER A 6 -10.15 6.84 -2.75
CA SER A 6 -11.36 7.35 -3.39
C SER A 6 -11.09 8.19 -4.64
N GLY A 7 -9.96 8.91 -4.68
CA GLY A 7 -9.55 9.72 -5.82
C GLY A 7 -8.49 9.07 -6.72
N ALA A 8 -8.17 7.81 -6.50
CA ALA A 8 -7.14 7.09 -7.26
C ALA A 8 -7.79 6.22 -8.37
N PRO A 9 -7.08 5.97 -9.48
CA PRO A 9 -7.61 5.21 -10.62
C PRO A 9 -7.55 3.70 -10.40
N PHE A 10 -8.00 3.21 -9.24
CA PHE A 10 -7.98 1.81 -8.88
C PHE A 10 -9.40 1.27 -8.64
N ASP A 11 -9.65 0.05 -9.13
CA ASP A 11 -10.85 -0.70 -8.80
C ASP A 11 -10.65 -1.41 -7.45
N VAL A 12 -11.43 -1.06 -6.43
CA VAL A 12 -11.31 -1.63 -5.08
C VAL A 12 -12.36 -2.70 -4.86
N ARG A 13 -11.92 -3.89 -4.43
CA ARG A 13 -12.79 -5.01 -4.04
C ARG A 13 -12.50 -5.40 -2.60
N PHE A 14 -13.54 -5.73 -1.86
CA PHE A 14 -13.42 -6.34 -0.53
C PHE A 14 -13.56 -7.83 -0.67
N ILE A 15 -12.60 -8.57 -0.15
CA ILE A 15 -12.62 -10.03 -0.06
C ILE A 15 -12.39 -10.44 1.39
N SER A 16 -13.02 -11.53 1.82
CA SER A 16 -12.77 -12.12 3.12
C SER A 16 -11.78 -13.30 3.01
N PHE A 17 -11.23 -13.70 4.13
CA PHE A 17 -10.41 -14.91 4.18
C PHE A 17 -11.23 -16.16 3.86
N ASP A 18 -12.53 -16.17 4.19
CA ASP A 18 -13.44 -17.25 3.83
C ASP A 18 -13.64 -17.36 2.31
N ASP A 19 -13.67 -16.23 1.59
CA ASP A 19 -13.71 -16.23 0.13
C ASP A 19 -12.45 -16.86 -0.46
N ILE A 20 -11.28 -16.55 0.10
CA ILE A 20 -10.01 -17.14 -0.32
C ILE A 20 -9.99 -18.65 -0.05
N LEU A 21 -10.47 -19.09 1.12
CA LEU A 21 -10.58 -20.53 1.44
C LEU A 21 -11.53 -21.26 0.52
N ALA A 22 -12.67 -20.65 0.22
CA ALA A 22 -13.67 -21.24 -0.66
C ALA A 22 -13.20 -21.33 -2.12
N ASN A 23 -12.46 -20.33 -2.58
CA ASN A 23 -11.95 -20.27 -3.95
C ASN A 23 -10.69 -19.41 -4.04
N PRO A 24 -9.48 -19.97 -3.88
CA PRO A 24 -8.24 -19.21 -3.97
C PRO A 24 -7.98 -18.59 -5.35
N GLU A 25 -8.65 -19.06 -6.41
CA GLU A 25 -8.56 -18.49 -7.75
C GLU A 25 -9.06 -17.03 -7.83
N ILE A 26 -9.84 -16.57 -6.82
CA ILE A 26 -10.29 -15.16 -6.73
C ILE A 26 -9.11 -14.19 -6.70
N LEU A 27 -7.96 -14.62 -6.21
CA LEU A 27 -6.75 -13.82 -6.14
C LEU A 27 -6.15 -13.53 -7.52
N LYS A 28 -6.40 -14.36 -8.53
CA LYS A 28 -5.88 -14.18 -9.90
C LYS A 28 -6.48 -12.97 -10.62
N ASP A 29 -7.62 -12.48 -10.14
CA ASP A 29 -8.28 -11.28 -10.67
C ASP A 29 -7.78 -9.98 -10.01
N LEU A 30 -6.81 -10.07 -9.12
CA LEU A 30 -6.27 -8.95 -8.37
C LEU A 30 -4.84 -8.64 -8.82
N ASP A 31 -4.49 -7.37 -8.77
CA ASP A 31 -3.10 -6.92 -8.97
C ASP A 31 -2.37 -6.78 -7.62
N VAL A 32 -3.10 -6.38 -6.56
CA VAL A 32 -2.54 -6.16 -5.23
C VAL A 32 -3.54 -6.51 -4.13
N ILE A 33 -3.04 -7.08 -3.03
CA ILE A 33 -3.78 -7.30 -1.79
C ILE A 33 -3.30 -6.27 -0.76
N ILE A 34 -4.24 -5.63 -0.06
CA ILE A 34 -3.95 -4.72 1.05
C ILE A 34 -4.57 -5.30 2.34
N ASN A 35 -3.74 -5.63 3.32
CA ASN A 35 -4.16 -6.10 4.64
C ASN A 35 -3.78 -5.05 5.69
N VAL A 36 -4.77 -4.58 6.45
CA VAL A 36 -4.63 -3.40 7.31
C VAL A 36 -5.23 -3.62 8.69
N GLY A 37 -4.51 -3.26 9.71
CA GLY A 37 -5.02 -3.19 11.08
C GLY A 37 -4.07 -3.76 12.12
N ASP A 38 -4.57 -3.85 13.34
CA ASP A 38 -3.85 -4.47 14.45
C ASP A 38 -3.91 -5.98 14.34
N GLY A 39 -2.87 -6.65 14.80
CA GLY A 39 -2.83 -8.11 14.89
C GLY A 39 -3.96 -8.65 15.74
N ASP A 40 -4.30 -9.90 15.54
CA ASP A 40 -5.38 -10.62 16.23
C ASP A 40 -6.78 -9.98 16.10
N THR A 41 -7.02 -9.20 15.05
CA THR A 41 -8.32 -8.63 14.73
C THR A 41 -8.97 -9.29 13.52
N ALA A 42 -10.29 -9.13 13.37
CA ALA A 42 -11.00 -9.59 12.18
C ALA A 42 -10.50 -8.93 10.88
N HIS A 43 -9.91 -7.74 10.97
CA HIS A 43 -9.38 -7.02 9.81
C HIS A 43 -8.08 -7.62 9.29
N THR A 44 -7.21 -8.07 10.20
CA THR A 44 -5.91 -8.68 9.85
C THR A 44 -5.95 -10.20 9.80
N GLY A 45 -7.07 -10.83 10.20
CA GLY A 45 -7.31 -12.26 10.10
C GLY A 45 -7.29 -13.01 11.44
N GLY A 46 -6.56 -12.56 12.45
CA GLY A 46 -6.47 -13.25 13.74
C GLY A 46 -6.11 -14.72 13.60
N GLY A 47 -6.85 -15.60 14.28
CA GLY A 47 -6.60 -17.05 14.27
C GLY A 47 -6.76 -17.75 12.91
N ILE A 48 -7.22 -17.07 11.86
CA ILE A 48 -7.26 -17.66 10.51
C ILE A 48 -5.87 -18.01 10.00
N TRP A 49 -4.83 -17.35 10.51
CA TRP A 49 -3.44 -17.57 10.14
C TRP A 49 -2.87 -18.91 10.62
N GLU A 50 -3.57 -19.62 11.51
CA GLU A 50 -3.27 -21.00 11.84
C GLU A 50 -3.60 -21.97 10.67
N ASN A 51 -4.42 -21.52 9.72
CA ASN A 51 -4.76 -22.28 8.54
C ASN A 51 -3.70 -22.08 7.44
N PRO A 52 -2.89 -23.11 7.12
CA PRO A 52 -1.81 -22.98 6.14
C PRO A 52 -2.31 -22.70 4.71
N ALA A 53 -3.58 -22.99 4.40
CA ALA A 53 -4.12 -22.72 3.08
C ALA A 53 -4.22 -21.23 2.77
N ILE A 54 -4.48 -20.38 3.77
CA ILE A 54 -4.52 -18.92 3.60
C ILE A 54 -3.14 -18.37 3.27
N SER A 55 -2.16 -18.68 4.12
CA SER A 55 -0.79 -18.18 3.90
C SER A 55 -0.17 -18.76 2.63
N ALA A 56 -0.48 -20.01 2.26
CA ALA A 56 -0.03 -20.59 1.00
C ALA A 56 -0.66 -19.87 -0.20
N ALA A 57 -1.97 -19.62 -0.20
CA ALA A 57 -2.66 -18.95 -1.31
C ALA A 57 -2.11 -17.52 -1.54
N ILE A 58 -1.90 -16.75 -0.46
CA ILE A 58 -1.37 -15.40 -0.56
C ILE A 58 0.10 -15.41 -1.02
N ARG A 59 0.94 -16.32 -0.48
CA ARG A 59 2.32 -16.49 -0.96
C ARG A 59 2.39 -16.88 -2.43
N GLU A 60 1.54 -17.80 -2.87
CA GLU A 60 1.48 -18.21 -4.27
C GLU A 60 1.09 -17.03 -5.18
N PHE A 61 0.12 -16.23 -4.77
CA PHE A 61 -0.29 -15.03 -5.49
C PHE A 61 0.89 -14.07 -5.66
N VAL A 62 1.59 -13.73 -4.57
CA VAL A 62 2.72 -12.80 -4.64
C VAL A 62 3.90 -13.41 -5.39
N TYR A 63 4.23 -14.70 -5.13
CA TYR A 63 5.33 -15.36 -5.82
C TYR A 63 5.17 -15.36 -7.35
N ASN A 64 3.94 -15.39 -7.84
CA ASN A 64 3.61 -15.34 -9.26
C ASN A 64 3.54 -13.91 -9.85
N GLY A 65 3.73 -12.88 -9.06
CA GLY A 65 3.83 -11.49 -9.53
C GLY A 65 2.78 -10.53 -8.96
N GLY A 66 1.90 -10.98 -8.07
CA GLY A 66 0.97 -10.12 -7.35
C GLY A 66 1.68 -9.22 -6.34
N GLY A 67 1.07 -8.10 -6.00
CA GLY A 67 1.53 -7.19 -4.96
C GLY A 67 0.89 -7.48 -3.59
N PHE A 68 1.61 -7.17 -2.51
CA PHE A 68 1.03 -7.20 -1.17
C PHE A 68 1.44 -5.96 -0.38
N ILE A 69 0.47 -5.27 0.21
CA ILE A 69 0.71 -4.12 1.09
C ILE A 69 0.17 -4.43 2.48
N GLY A 70 1.05 -4.49 3.45
CA GLY A 70 0.70 -4.70 4.84
C GLY A 70 0.80 -3.42 5.65
N VAL A 71 -0.26 -3.03 6.36
CA VAL A 71 -0.26 -1.81 7.20
C VAL A 71 -0.61 -2.18 8.64
N GLY A 72 0.22 -1.77 9.57
CA GLY A 72 0.07 -2.07 10.99
C GLY A 72 0.72 -3.39 11.36
N GLU A 73 -0.06 -4.38 11.68
CA GLU A 73 0.37 -5.75 11.98
C GLU A 73 -0.31 -6.74 11.01
N PRO A 74 -0.04 -6.63 9.71
CA PRO A 74 -0.64 -7.50 8.70
C PRO A 74 -0.25 -8.95 8.97
N SER A 75 -1.19 -9.87 8.91
CA SER A 75 -0.99 -11.27 9.30
C SER A 75 -0.56 -11.50 10.77
N GLY A 76 -0.76 -10.49 11.63
CA GLY A 76 -0.35 -10.57 13.04
C GLY A 76 -1.17 -11.56 13.83
N HIS A 77 -0.54 -12.66 14.23
CA HIS A 77 -1.06 -13.70 15.11
C HIS A 77 0.09 -14.57 15.61
N GLN A 78 0.24 -14.71 16.93
CA GLN A 78 1.33 -15.50 17.49
C GLN A 78 1.10 -17.00 17.23
N PHE A 79 1.80 -17.55 16.25
CA PHE A 79 1.71 -18.96 15.89
C PHE A 79 3.05 -19.51 15.40
N GLN A 80 3.42 -20.70 15.84
CA GLN A 80 4.65 -21.43 15.45
C GLN A 80 5.95 -20.60 15.52
N GLY A 81 6.04 -19.71 16.52
CA GLY A 81 7.25 -18.92 16.75
C GLY A 81 7.34 -17.61 15.95
N HIS A 82 6.35 -17.33 15.11
CA HIS A 82 6.23 -16.08 14.35
C HIS A 82 5.04 -15.26 14.86
N TYR A 83 5.15 -13.94 14.76
CA TYR A 83 4.01 -13.05 14.98
C TYR A 83 3.39 -12.60 13.66
N LEU A 84 4.21 -12.16 12.69
CA LEU A 84 3.72 -11.90 11.35
C LEU A 84 3.78 -13.20 10.53
N GLN A 85 2.64 -13.79 10.27
CA GLN A 85 2.56 -15.10 9.59
C GLN A 85 2.98 -15.07 8.11
N LEU A 86 3.17 -13.85 7.55
CA LEU A 86 3.73 -13.60 6.21
C LEU A 86 5.08 -12.87 6.28
N ALA A 87 5.82 -13.01 7.37
CA ALA A 87 7.09 -12.32 7.60
C ALA A 87 8.13 -12.57 6.50
N ASP A 88 8.24 -13.80 6.03
CA ASP A 88 9.11 -14.20 4.92
C ASP A 88 8.81 -13.47 3.60
N MET A 89 7.55 -13.21 3.35
CA MET A 89 7.09 -12.51 2.16
C MET A 89 7.20 -10.98 2.33
N LEU A 90 6.86 -10.48 3.52
CA LEU A 90 6.91 -9.05 3.85
C LEU A 90 8.34 -8.53 4.05
N GLY A 91 9.30 -9.41 4.33
CA GLY A 91 10.67 -9.06 4.69
C GLY A 91 10.81 -8.48 6.10
N VAL A 92 9.76 -8.46 6.90
CA VAL A 92 9.75 -7.92 8.26
C VAL A 92 9.07 -8.86 9.24
N GLU A 93 9.51 -8.81 10.52
CA GLU A 93 8.90 -9.59 11.60
C GLU A 93 8.79 -8.73 12.86
N LYS A 94 7.90 -9.09 13.76
CA LYS A 94 7.78 -8.47 15.06
C LYS A 94 8.48 -9.29 16.15
N GLU A 95 9.37 -8.64 16.89
CA GLU A 95 10.01 -9.25 18.05
C GLU A 95 9.04 -9.35 19.22
N THR A 96 8.71 -10.57 19.63
CA THR A 96 7.78 -10.86 20.72
C THR A 96 8.45 -11.50 21.92
N GLY A 97 9.78 -11.60 21.90
CA GLY A 97 10.55 -12.31 22.92
C GLY A 97 10.66 -13.82 22.72
N PHE A 98 9.96 -14.37 21.72
CA PHE A 98 10.05 -15.78 21.32
C PHE A 98 10.98 -15.98 20.12
N THR A 99 11.22 -14.93 19.36
CA THR A 99 12.07 -14.94 18.16
C THR A 99 13.35 -14.17 18.45
N LEU A 100 14.24 -14.75 19.25
CA LEU A 100 15.54 -14.13 19.53
C LEU A 100 16.50 -14.40 18.37
N ASN A 101 16.76 -13.38 17.59
CA ASN A 101 17.79 -13.41 16.57
C ASN A 101 18.58 -12.10 16.61
N TYR A 102 19.84 -12.21 16.96
CA TYR A 102 20.71 -11.05 17.15
C TYR A 102 21.39 -10.58 15.86
N ASP A 103 21.33 -11.38 14.78
CA ASP A 103 22.06 -11.14 13.53
C ASP A 103 21.14 -10.70 12.38
N LYS A 104 19.90 -10.36 12.69
CA LYS A 104 18.85 -10.14 11.70
C LYS A 104 18.64 -8.68 11.28
N TYR A 105 19.45 -7.77 11.74
CA TYR A 105 19.16 -6.35 11.56
C TYR A 105 19.87 -5.79 10.34
N ASN A 106 19.08 -5.41 9.36
CA ASN A 106 19.45 -4.46 8.34
C ASN A 106 19.10 -3.04 8.84
N TRP A 107 20.01 -2.09 8.66
CA TRP A 107 19.84 -0.70 9.14
C TRP A 107 20.03 0.32 8.03
N GLU A 108 20.32 -0.10 6.82
CA GLU A 108 20.50 0.79 5.69
C GLU A 108 19.15 1.30 5.19
N GLU A 109 18.97 2.62 5.17
CA GLU A 109 17.78 3.25 4.63
C GLU A 109 17.95 3.64 3.16
N HIS A 110 16.87 3.51 2.39
CA HIS A 110 16.81 3.87 0.97
C HIS A 110 15.79 4.99 0.74
N PRO A 111 16.08 6.24 1.15
CA PRO A 111 15.15 7.37 1.09
C PRO A 111 14.82 7.82 -0.34
N ASP A 112 15.65 7.47 -1.32
CA ASP A 112 15.45 7.82 -2.74
C ASP A 112 14.53 6.84 -3.49
N HIS A 113 13.90 5.90 -2.76
CA HIS A 113 13.02 4.92 -3.36
C HIS A 113 11.78 5.57 -4.00
N PHE A 114 11.27 4.97 -5.09
CA PHE A 114 10.11 5.45 -5.85
C PHE A 114 8.92 5.82 -4.97
N ILE A 115 8.62 5.04 -3.94
CA ILE A 115 7.47 5.27 -3.05
C ILE A 115 7.57 6.62 -2.32
N LEU A 116 8.78 7.05 -1.97
CA LEU A 116 9.04 8.26 -1.21
C LEU A 116 9.34 9.51 -2.06
N ALA A 117 9.45 9.38 -3.39
CA ALA A 117 9.95 10.44 -4.26
C ALA A 117 9.13 11.75 -4.24
N ASP A 118 7.83 11.69 -3.88
CA ASP A 118 6.98 12.89 -3.73
C ASP A 118 6.95 13.42 -2.29
N THR A 119 7.67 12.78 -1.38
CA THR A 119 7.58 13.11 0.05
C THR A 119 8.37 14.37 0.35
N THR A 120 7.69 15.43 0.75
CA THR A 120 8.31 16.74 1.10
C THR A 120 8.45 16.94 2.60
N LYS A 121 7.86 16.06 3.40
CA LYS A 121 7.87 16.06 4.87
C LYS A 121 8.13 14.65 5.36
N PRO A 122 8.58 14.45 6.60
CA PRO A 122 8.61 13.13 7.19
C PRO A 122 7.24 12.44 7.11
N VAL A 123 7.24 11.16 6.73
CA VAL A 123 6.01 10.37 6.66
C VAL A 123 5.40 10.26 8.04
N ASP A 124 4.09 10.49 8.14
CA ASP A 124 3.34 10.31 9.38
C ASP A 124 2.87 8.86 9.48
N PHE A 125 3.45 8.12 10.40
CA PHE A 125 3.04 6.74 10.72
C PHE A 125 2.08 6.68 11.91
N GLY A 126 1.65 7.83 12.47
CA GLY A 126 0.93 7.88 13.73
C GLY A 126 1.80 7.35 14.87
N GLU A 127 1.22 6.51 15.73
CA GLU A 127 2.01 5.82 16.77
C GLU A 127 3.00 4.82 16.17
N GLY A 128 2.66 4.25 15.01
CA GLY A 128 3.41 3.18 14.37
C GLY A 128 3.34 1.88 15.17
N LYS A 129 4.07 0.86 14.72
CA LYS A 129 4.23 -0.40 15.45
C LYS A 129 5.65 -0.51 16.00
N LYS A 130 5.76 -1.12 17.17
CA LYS A 130 7.02 -1.32 17.89
C LYS A 130 7.56 -2.74 17.67
N ASN A 131 8.86 -2.89 17.91
CA ASN A 131 9.57 -4.16 17.84
C ASN A 131 9.55 -4.78 16.42
N ILE A 132 9.41 -3.96 15.38
CA ILE A 132 9.48 -4.42 14.00
C ILE A 132 10.92 -4.33 13.51
N PHE A 133 11.42 -5.43 13.00
CA PHE A 133 12.74 -5.53 12.39
C PHE A 133 12.66 -6.10 10.98
N ALA A 134 13.66 -5.77 10.15
CA ALA A 134 13.76 -6.26 8.78
C ALA A 134 14.73 -7.45 8.68
N TYR A 135 14.46 -8.36 7.74
CA TYR A 135 15.41 -9.39 7.32
C TYR A 135 16.53 -8.77 6.48
N GLU A 136 17.63 -9.51 6.30
CA GLU A 136 18.85 -9.02 5.64
C GLU A 136 18.62 -8.56 4.20
N ASP A 137 17.73 -9.22 3.48
CA ASP A 137 17.39 -8.98 2.08
C ASP A 137 16.24 -7.97 1.87
N THR A 138 15.81 -7.31 2.94
CA THR A 138 14.73 -6.32 2.93
C THR A 138 15.29 -4.92 2.79
N GLU A 139 14.71 -4.13 1.89
CA GLU A 139 15.05 -2.72 1.71
C GLU A 139 14.21 -1.86 2.67
N ILE A 140 14.87 -1.20 3.62
CA ILE A 140 14.22 -0.29 4.57
C ILE A 140 14.11 1.09 3.93
N LEU A 141 12.89 1.63 3.87
CA LEU A 141 12.64 2.97 3.34
C LEU A 141 12.64 4.03 4.44
N VAL A 142 12.08 3.71 5.59
CA VAL A 142 12.03 4.60 6.75
C VAL A 142 12.15 3.79 8.04
N GLN A 143 12.99 4.26 8.95
CA GLN A 143 13.06 3.76 10.33
C GLN A 143 12.98 4.92 11.33
N ARG A 144 12.57 4.62 12.55
CA ARG A 144 12.55 5.55 13.67
C ARG A 144 13.06 4.83 14.91
N GLU A 145 14.15 5.33 15.49
CA GLU A 145 14.77 4.70 16.69
C GLU A 145 15.09 3.20 16.51
N LYS A 146 15.56 2.82 15.32
CA LYS A 146 15.82 1.44 14.90
C LYS A 146 14.58 0.55 14.76
N GLU A 147 13.40 1.11 14.80
CA GLU A 147 12.15 0.42 14.47
C GLU A 147 11.81 0.64 13.01
N VAL A 148 11.59 -0.41 12.27
CA VAL A 148 11.19 -0.32 10.86
C VAL A 148 9.79 0.28 10.77
N GLN A 149 9.67 1.42 10.10
CA GLN A 149 8.40 2.08 9.86
C GLN A 149 7.86 1.78 8.47
N MET A 150 8.75 1.64 7.50
CA MET A 150 8.39 1.28 6.14
C MET A 150 9.50 0.48 5.49
N ALA A 151 9.15 -0.60 4.83
CA ALA A 151 10.09 -1.46 4.13
C ALA A 151 9.44 -2.05 2.87
N VAL A 152 10.29 -2.48 1.93
CA VAL A 152 9.87 -3.19 0.72
C VAL A 152 10.70 -4.46 0.56
N HIS A 153 10.06 -5.48 0.00
CA HIS A 153 10.71 -6.77 -0.19
C HIS A 153 10.20 -7.42 -1.50
N GLU A 154 11.09 -8.06 -2.22
CA GLU A 154 10.75 -8.84 -3.40
C GLU A 154 10.55 -10.31 -3.03
N PHE A 155 9.43 -10.90 -3.41
CA PHE A 155 9.12 -12.30 -3.14
C PHE A 155 8.71 -13.02 -4.43
N GLY A 156 9.60 -13.84 -4.94
CA GLY A 156 9.41 -14.48 -6.25
C GLY A 156 9.42 -13.42 -7.38
N LYS A 157 8.29 -13.24 -8.03
CA LYS A 157 8.09 -12.21 -9.07
C LYS A 157 7.30 -11.01 -8.55
N GLY A 158 6.76 -11.10 -7.35
CA GLY A 158 5.93 -10.06 -6.75
C GLY A 158 6.70 -9.18 -5.78
N ARG A 159 6.04 -8.16 -5.30
CA ARG A 159 6.61 -7.14 -4.43
C ARG A 159 5.71 -6.88 -3.23
N CYS A 160 6.31 -6.74 -2.07
CA CYS A 160 5.64 -6.48 -0.82
C CYS A 160 6.06 -5.14 -0.23
N VAL A 161 5.10 -4.43 0.36
CA VAL A 161 5.33 -3.19 1.09
C VAL A 161 4.82 -3.36 2.51
N TYR A 162 5.65 -3.07 3.49
CA TYR A 162 5.28 -2.96 4.89
C TYR A 162 5.22 -1.48 5.31
N ILE A 163 4.16 -1.10 6.04
CA ILE A 163 3.96 0.25 6.58
C ILE A 163 3.45 0.11 8.02
N SER A 164 4.17 0.63 9.00
CA SER A 164 3.84 0.43 10.42
C SER A 164 2.58 1.14 10.89
N GLY A 165 2.12 2.13 10.14
CA GLY A 165 0.88 2.86 10.35
C GLY A 165 0.68 3.88 9.24
N LEU A 166 -0.56 4.14 8.86
CA LEU A 166 -0.87 5.06 7.76
C LEU A 166 -2.16 5.84 8.07
N PRO A 167 -2.12 6.80 9.04
CA PRO A 167 -3.25 7.68 9.28
C PRO A 167 -3.59 8.46 8.01
N TYR A 168 -4.88 8.75 7.83
CA TYR A 168 -5.31 9.45 6.63
C TYR A 168 -4.77 10.88 6.59
N SER A 169 -4.08 11.20 5.51
CA SER A 169 -3.73 12.55 5.06
C SER A 169 -3.54 12.53 3.54
N PHE A 170 -3.50 13.68 2.91
CA PHE A 170 -3.23 13.75 1.46
C PHE A 170 -1.83 13.22 1.13
N GLU A 171 -0.84 13.52 1.98
CA GLU A 171 0.52 13.02 1.83
C GLU A 171 0.57 11.49 1.95
N ASN A 172 -0.08 10.92 2.97
CA ASN A 172 -0.14 9.48 3.16
C ASN A 172 -0.95 8.76 2.07
N SER A 173 -1.96 9.41 1.52
CA SER A 173 -2.67 8.89 0.33
C SER A 173 -1.74 8.74 -0.86
N ARG A 174 -0.79 9.66 -1.04
CA ARG A 174 0.21 9.57 -2.10
C ARG A 174 1.22 8.43 -1.84
N ILE A 175 1.62 8.21 -0.59
CA ILE A 175 2.45 7.07 -0.20
C ILE A 175 1.75 5.76 -0.57
N LEU A 176 0.48 5.62 -0.21
CA LEU A 176 -0.31 4.43 -0.56
C LEU A 176 -0.44 4.24 -2.08
N TYR A 177 -0.74 5.31 -2.81
CA TYR A 177 -0.84 5.29 -4.27
C TYR A 177 0.45 4.78 -4.92
N ARG A 178 1.61 5.32 -4.53
CA ARG A 178 2.89 4.88 -5.03
C ARG A 178 3.27 3.47 -4.58
N SER A 179 2.86 3.06 -3.37
CA SER A 179 3.06 1.70 -2.89
C SER A 179 2.29 0.70 -3.76
N ILE A 180 1.06 1.02 -4.17
CA ILE A 180 0.28 0.19 -5.09
C ILE A 180 0.99 0.08 -6.44
N LEU A 181 1.38 1.20 -7.05
CA LEU A 181 2.07 1.19 -8.34
C LEU A 181 3.38 0.39 -8.28
N TRP A 182 4.17 0.57 -7.23
CA TRP A 182 5.42 -0.17 -7.09
C TRP A 182 5.17 -1.67 -6.92
N SER A 183 4.24 -2.06 -6.06
CA SER A 183 3.94 -3.47 -5.81
C SER A 183 3.34 -4.21 -7.01
N THR A 184 2.77 -3.49 -7.95
CA THR A 184 2.22 -4.03 -9.22
C THR A 184 3.13 -3.84 -10.43
N HIS A 185 4.38 -3.40 -10.27
CA HIS A 185 5.31 -3.03 -11.34
C HIS A 185 4.76 -1.95 -12.29
N GLY A 186 3.89 -1.08 -11.75
CA GLY A 186 3.17 -0.04 -12.49
C GLY A 186 3.77 1.36 -12.37
N GLU A 187 5.04 1.52 -12.01
CA GLU A 187 5.67 2.83 -11.76
C GLU A 187 5.58 3.78 -12.97
N LYS A 188 5.58 3.23 -14.18
CA LYS A 188 5.42 3.99 -15.43
C LYS A 188 4.04 4.62 -15.59
N ASP A 189 3.05 4.11 -14.86
CA ASP A 189 1.64 4.55 -14.92
C ASP A 189 1.34 5.66 -13.92
N LEU A 190 2.34 6.15 -13.19
CA LEU A 190 2.21 7.20 -12.17
C LEU A 190 1.46 8.43 -12.67
N HIS A 191 1.66 8.81 -13.93
CA HIS A 191 1.04 9.99 -14.53
C HIS A 191 -0.15 9.63 -15.43
N GLN A 192 -0.95 8.64 -15.06
CA GLN A 192 -2.21 8.30 -15.72
C GLN A 192 -3.39 8.59 -14.78
N TRP A 193 -4.35 9.40 -15.23
CA TRP A 193 -5.51 9.83 -14.44
C TRP A 193 -5.11 10.39 -13.07
N PHE A 194 -4.21 11.35 -13.09
CA PHE A 194 -3.48 11.81 -11.92
C PHE A 194 -3.53 13.33 -11.82
N SER A 195 -3.45 13.85 -10.60
CA SER A 195 -3.31 15.26 -10.30
C SER A 195 -2.01 15.52 -9.55
N SER A 196 -1.27 16.55 -9.94
CA SER A 196 -0.07 16.97 -9.22
C SER A 196 -0.36 17.57 -7.84
N ASN A 197 -1.61 17.95 -7.57
CA ASN A 197 -2.05 18.52 -6.31
C ASN A 197 -2.88 17.49 -5.54
N PHE A 198 -2.46 17.14 -4.33
CA PHE A 198 -3.14 16.15 -3.46
C PHE A 198 -4.59 16.50 -3.11
N ASN A 199 -4.95 17.78 -3.17
CA ASN A 199 -6.29 18.27 -2.88
C ASN A 199 -7.26 18.19 -4.07
N VAL A 200 -6.77 17.68 -5.20
CA VAL A 200 -7.54 17.57 -6.45
C VAL A 200 -7.49 16.13 -6.93
N GLU A 201 -8.64 15.55 -7.14
CA GLU A 201 -8.81 14.16 -7.57
C GLU A 201 -9.14 14.08 -9.06
N VAL A 202 -8.75 12.99 -9.72
CA VAL A 202 -9.11 12.70 -11.11
C VAL A 202 -9.85 11.36 -11.16
N HIS A 203 -11.11 11.40 -11.55
CA HIS A 203 -11.96 10.22 -11.67
C HIS A 203 -12.23 9.91 -13.15
N ALA A 204 -11.72 8.77 -13.62
CA ALA A 204 -11.86 8.35 -15.01
C ALA A 204 -13.01 7.34 -15.20
N TYR A 205 -13.86 7.63 -16.16
CA TYR A 205 -14.96 6.79 -16.61
C TYR A 205 -14.69 6.37 -18.06
N VAL A 206 -13.62 5.62 -18.27
CA VAL A 206 -13.07 5.29 -19.59
C VAL A 206 -14.11 4.66 -20.50
N LYS A 207 -14.93 3.73 -19.99
CA LYS A 207 -16.02 3.09 -20.73
C LYS A 207 -17.08 4.08 -21.22
N ASN A 208 -17.20 5.24 -20.56
CA ASN A 208 -18.16 6.28 -20.91
C ASN A 208 -17.52 7.42 -21.73
N GLY A 209 -16.23 7.31 -22.05
CA GLY A 209 -15.49 8.34 -22.79
C GLY A 209 -15.32 9.66 -22.04
N ARG A 210 -15.34 9.64 -20.69
CA ARG A 210 -15.32 10.86 -19.86
C ARG A 210 -14.43 10.69 -18.64
N PHE A 211 -13.97 11.82 -18.11
CA PHE A 211 -13.38 11.92 -16.79
C PHE A 211 -13.83 13.23 -16.11
N CYS A 212 -13.73 13.28 -14.80
CA CYS A 212 -13.91 14.53 -14.06
C CYS A 212 -12.72 14.80 -13.16
N VAL A 213 -12.55 16.08 -12.86
CA VAL A 213 -11.57 16.58 -11.90
C VAL A 213 -12.34 17.25 -10.78
N VAL A 214 -12.02 16.92 -9.55
CA VAL A 214 -12.77 17.31 -8.35
C VAL A 214 -11.84 18.01 -7.37
N ASN A 215 -12.22 19.22 -6.96
CA ASN A 215 -11.62 19.89 -5.83
C ASN A 215 -12.51 19.70 -4.60
N ASN A 216 -12.13 18.79 -3.70
CA ASN A 216 -12.88 18.49 -2.47
C ASN A 216 -12.55 19.44 -1.30
N THR A 217 -11.87 20.57 -1.56
CA THR A 217 -11.51 21.53 -0.53
C THR A 217 -12.33 22.80 -0.60
N TYR A 218 -12.36 23.54 0.49
CA TYR A 218 -13.02 24.85 0.60
C TYR A 218 -12.12 26.02 0.13
N ALA A 219 -11.06 25.72 -0.62
CA ALA A 219 -10.14 26.71 -1.15
C ALA A 219 -9.91 26.51 -2.64
N ARG A 220 -9.58 27.59 -3.35
CA ARG A 220 -9.15 27.52 -4.74
C ARG A 220 -7.87 26.71 -4.86
N GLN A 221 -7.81 25.81 -5.84
CA GLN A 221 -6.69 24.93 -6.09
C GLN A 221 -6.10 25.13 -7.50
N LYS A 222 -4.79 24.94 -7.62
CA LYS A 222 -4.09 24.86 -8.90
C LYS A 222 -3.43 23.50 -9.00
N THR A 223 -3.50 22.88 -10.17
CA THR A 223 -2.94 21.57 -10.43
C THR A 223 -2.50 21.42 -11.88
N VAL A 224 -1.73 20.38 -12.15
CA VAL A 224 -1.56 19.80 -13.48
C VAL A 224 -2.30 18.47 -13.48
N VAL A 225 -3.22 18.33 -14.42
CA VAL A 225 -4.00 17.10 -14.63
C VAL A 225 -3.33 16.27 -15.71
N TYR A 226 -3.09 15.00 -15.43
CA TYR A 226 -2.59 13.99 -16.37
C TYR A 226 -3.73 13.08 -16.81
N ARG A 227 -3.86 12.87 -18.11
CA ARG A 227 -4.86 11.97 -18.70
C ARG A 227 -4.33 10.54 -18.77
N GLY A 228 -5.20 9.58 -19.18
CA GLY A 228 -4.84 8.18 -19.32
C GLY A 228 -3.78 7.90 -20.39
N ASP A 229 -3.59 8.79 -21.36
CA ASP A 229 -2.52 8.73 -22.38
C ASP A 229 -1.23 9.42 -21.92
N GLY A 230 -1.17 9.92 -20.68
CA GLY A 230 -0.04 10.67 -20.13
C GLY A 230 0.03 12.14 -20.57
N SER A 231 -0.85 12.59 -21.47
CA SER A 231 -0.93 14.02 -21.80
C SER A 231 -1.42 14.83 -20.59
N SER A 232 -0.99 16.09 -20.49
CA SER A 232 -1.30 16.89 -19.32
C SER A 232 -1.71 18.32 -19.66
N PHE A 233 -2.44 18.95 -18.75
CA PHE A 233 -2.83 20.35 -18.85
C PHE A 233 -2.91 21.02 -17.47
N PRO A 234 -2.58 22.32 -17.36
CA PRO A 234 -2.78 23.07 -16.14
C PRO A 234 -4.27 23.34 -15.90
N LEU A 235 -4.70 23.33 -14.65
CA LEU A 235 -6.07 23.57 -14.24
C LEU A 235 -6.12 24.39 -12.97
N GLU A 236 -7.01 25.38 -12.95
CA GLU A 236 -7.44 26.07 -11.73
C GLU A 236 -8.89 25.72 -11.44
N MET A 237 -9.20 25.46 -10.17
CA MET A 237 -10.52 25.08 -9.70
C MET A 237 -10.93 25.91 -8.50
N GLU A 238 -12.18 26.34 -8.49
CA GLU A 238 -12.77 26.98 -7.31
C GLU A 238 -13.05 25.94 -6.20
N ALA A 239 -13.37 26.42 -4.99
CA ALA A 239 -13.73 25.56 -3.87
C ALA A 239 -14.91 24.64 -4.23
N ASN A 240 -14.80 23.34 -3.90
CA ASN A 240 -15.85 22.33 -4.18
C ASN A 240 -16.28 22.23 -5.64
N GLU A 241 -15.43 22.60 -6.59
CA GLU A 241 -15.74 22.57 -8.01
C GLU A 241 -15.49 21.17 -8.60
N ILE A 242 -16.37 20.77 -9.53
CA ILE A 242 -16.24 19.57 -10.36
C ILE A 242 -16.26 19.99 -11.83
N LYS A 243 -15.22 19.60 -12.57
CA LYS A 243 -15.13 19.83 -14.03
C LYS A 243 -15.12 18.52 -14.80
N TRP A 244 -15.98 18.42 -15.81
CA TRP A 244 -16.09 17.27 -16.68
C TRP A 244 -15.37 17.48 -18.00
N TYR A 245 -14.73 16.44 -18.49
CA TYR A 245 -13.98 16.41 -19.75
C TYR A 245 -14.31 15.15 -20.56
N ASN A 246 -14.14 15.22 -21.86
CA ASN A 246 -14.13 14.04 -22.74
C ASN A 246 -12.70 13.47 -22.82
N ILE A 247 -12.62 12.14 -22.97
CA ILE A 247 -11.36 11.41 -23.21
C ILE A 247 -10.96 11.56 -24.67
#